data_d913565297061227c7a6e21f88605c11
#
_entry.id   d913565297061227c7a6e21f88605c11
#
_cell.length_a   1.000
_cell.length_b   1.000
_cell.length_c   1.000
_cell.angle_alpha   90.00
_cell.angle_beta   90.00
_cell.angle_gamma   90.00
#
_symmetry.space_group_name_H-M   'P 1'
#
loop_
_entity.id
_entity.type
_entity.pdbx_description
1 polymer ?
#
loop_
_entity_poly.entity_id
_entity_poly.type
_entity_poly.pdbx_seq_one_letter_code
_entity_poly.pdbx_strand_id
1 'polypeptide(L)'
;MGDCINRAKIEENGEIVTRLPVAYLICNQTPPVDDQPSLMTFDEVTTLFHEFGHGIQHMLTQVDYSGAAGINNVEWDAVELPSQFMENWCYDRPTLFNLAKHYETGETLPEHYYQKLLAARNYMSGSGMLRQINLSLLDLELHHRYQPNGSETIADIRKRLAKTT
;
A
#
# COMPACT_ATOMS: atom_id res chain seq x y z
N MET A 1 -6.27 -1.81 4.37
CA MET A 1 -7.20 -0.96 5.16
C MET A 1 -8.63 -1.48 5.01
N GLY A 2 -9.49 -1.30 6.03
CA GLY A 2 -10.93 -1.56 5.95
C GLY A 2 -11.71 -0.29 6.28
N ASP A 3 -12.71 0.06 5.48
CA ASP A 3 -13.66 1.12 5.80
C ASP A 3 -14.70 0.60 6.80
N CYS A 4 -14.96 1.38 7.83
CA CYS A 4 -15.96 1.05 8.84
C CYS A 4 -17.20 1.92 8.66
N ILE A 5 -16.99 3.23 8.50
CA ILE A 5 -18.04 4.23 8.33
C ILE A 5 -17.62 5.19 7.22
N ASN A 6 -18.50 5.37 6.24
CA ASN A 6 -18.28 6.32 5.17
C ASN A 6 -18.83 7.71 5.54
N ARG A 7 -18.18 8.76 5.07
CA ARG A 7 -18.70 10.11 5.15
C ARG A 7 -20.04 10.20 4.39
N ALA A 8 -21.03 10.82 4.98
CA ALA A 8 -22.35 11.04 4.38
C ALA A 8 -23.07 12.21 5.05
N LYS A 9 -24.03 12.80 4.34
CA LYS A 9 -25.11 13.58 4.97
C LYS A 9 -26.18 12.63 5.47
N ILE A 10 -26.51 12.73 6.74
CA ILE A 10 -27.56 11.94 7.40
C ILE A 10 -28.55 12.84 8.11
N GLU A 11 -29.77 12.37 8.28
CA GLU A 11 -30.77 13.05 9.11
C GLU A 11 -30.66 12.50 10.54
N GLU A 12 -30.46 13.38 11.49
CA GLU A 12 -30.41 13.06 12.91
C GLU A 12 -31.28 14.09 13.69
N ASN A 13 -32.29 13.61 14.39
CA ASN A 13 -33.26 14.45 15.13
C ASN A 13 -33.93 15.58 14.30
N GLY A 14 -34.16 15.33 13.00
CA GLY A 14 -34.78 16.32 12.09
C GLY A 14 -33.78 17.33 11.48
N GLU A 15 -32.50 17.20 11.76
CA GLU A 15 -31.42 18.04 11.20
C GLU A 15 -30.52 17.23 10.28
N ILE A 16 -30.00 17.88 9.23
CA ILE A 16 -29.01 17.27 8.34
C ILE A 16 -27.63 17.50 8.94
N VAL A 17 -26.97 16.42 9.35
CA VAL A 17 -25.63 16.44 9.91
C VAL A 17 -24.64 15.68 9.02
N THR A 18 -23.37 16.00 9.14
CA THR A 18 -22.31 15.27 8.46
C THR A 18 -21.80 14.15 9.36
N ARG A 19 -22.03 12.92 8.95
CA ARG A 19 -21.39 11.74 9.56
C ARG A 19 -19.93 11.66 9.10
N LEU A 20 -19.00 11.70 10.07
CA LEU A 20 -17.56 11.60 9.79
C LEU A 20 -17.16 10.16 9.45
N PRO A 21 -16.18 9.97 8.56
CA PRO A 21 -15.70 8.65 8.22
C PRO A 21 -14.85 8.05 9.33
N VAL A 22 -14.85 6.73 9.41
CA VAL A 22 -13.97 5.92 10.28
C VAL A 22 -13.31 4.84 9.46
N ALA A 23 -12.00 4.68 9.62
CA ALA A 23 -11.22 3.64 8.96
C ALA A 23 -10.49 2.76 9.99
N TYR A 24 -10.28 1.49 9.64
CA TYR A 24 -9.38 0.59 10.35
C TYR A 24 -8.12 0.38 9.53
N LEU A 25 -6.95 0.46 10.19
CA LEU A 25 -5.69 0.04 9.61
C LEU A 25 -5.44 -1.42 10.04
N ILE A 26 -5.29 -2.29 9.06
CA ILE A 26 -5.08 -3.73 9.27
C ILE A 26 -3.77 -4.09 8.58
N CYS A 27 -2.76 -4.42 9.39
CA CYS A 27 -1.43 -4.81 8.91
C CYS A 27 -1.06 -6.18 9.46
N ASN A 28 -0.38 -6.99 8.66
CA ASN A 28 0.21 -8.25 9.08
C ASN A 28 1.61 -7.97 9.63
N GLN A 29 1.70 -7.66 10.92
CA GLN A 29 2.96 -7.38 11.58
C GLN A 29 3.46 -8.58 12.37
N THR A 30 4.78 -8.68 12.54
CA THR A 30 5.42 -9.71 13.37
C THR A 30 4.92 -9.58 14.80
N PRO A 31 4.32 -10.64 15.39
CA PRO A 31 3.87 -10.59 16.77
C PRO A 31 5.04 -10.51 17.76
N PRO A 32 4.81 -10.08 19.00
CA PRO A 32 5.82 -10.17 20.05
C PRO A 32 6.27 -11.63 20.27
N VAL A 33 7.53 -11.81 20.60
CA VAL A 33 8.13 -13.14 20.87
C VAL A 33 8.67 -13.15 22.30
N ASP A 34 8.17 -14.06 23.12
CA ASP A 34 8.48 -14.17 24.55
C ASP A 34 8.29 -12.82 25.27
N ASP A 35 9.33 -12.34 25.94
CA ASP A 35 9.33 -11.05 26.66
C ASP A 35 9.74 -9.85 25.77
N GLN A 36 10.00 -10.08 24.47
CA GLN A 36 10.35 -9.00 23.55
C GLN A 36 9.10 -8.35 22.93
N PRO A 37 9.06 -7.03 22.82
CA PRO A 37 7.96 -6.35 22.14
C PRO A 37 7.92 -6.72 20.65
N SER A 38 6.80 -6.47 19.99
CA SER A 38 6.70 -6.58 18.53
C SER A 38 7.68 -5.59 17.89
N LEU A 39 8.76 -6.12 17.32
CA LEU A 39 9.76 -5.33 16.57
C LEU A 39 9.44 -5.40 15.09
N MET A 40 9.25 -4.23 14.48
CA MET A 40 8.90 -4.13 13.08
C MET A 40 10.15 -4.13 12.19
N THR A 41 10.10 -4.89 11.11
CA THR A 41 11.05 -4.75 10.01
C THR A 41 10.81 -3.43 9.27
N PHE A 42 11.76 -2.98 8.46
CA PHE A 42 11.59 -1.77 7.68
C PHE A 42 10.43 -1.89 6.67
N ASP A 43 10.23 -3.07 6.09
CA ASP A 43 9.12 -3.33 5.18
C ASP A 43 7.76 -3.26 5.89
N GLU A 44 7.67 -3.73 7.13
CA GLU A 44 6.45 -3.61 7.94
C GLU A 44 6.15 -2.15 8.30
N VAL A 45 7.18 -1.33 8.56
CA VAL A 45 7.01 0.12 8.75
C VAL A 45 6.50 0.76 7.45
N THR A 46 7.08 0.40 6.30
CA THR A 46 6.63 0.91 4.99
C THR A 46 5.17 0.52 4.73
N THR A 47 4.79 -0.73 5.03
CA THR A 47 3.41 -1.20 4.92
C THR A 47 2.46 -0.38 5.82
N LEU A 48 2.86 -0.09 7.05
CA LEU A 48 2.04 0.73 7.96
C LEU A 48 1.80 2.14 7.39
N PHE A 49 2.81 2.77 6.83
CA PHE A 49 2.67 4.08 6.18
C PHE A 49 1.79 4.00 4.92
N HIS A 50 1.95 2.94 4.14
CA HIS A 50 1.10 2.64 2.99
C HIS A 50 -0.38 2.55 3.39
N GLU A 51 -0.71 1.68 4.34
CA GLU A 51 -2.09 1.53 4.83
C GLU A 51 -2.64 2.82 5.45
N PHE A 52 -1.77 3.59 6.12
CA PHE A 52 -2.17 4.90 6.64
C PHE A 52 -2.49 5.90 5.53
N GLY A 53 -1.83 5.80 4.37
CA GLY A 53 -2.16 6.60 3.19
C GLY A 53 -3.58 6.35 2.69
N HIS A 54 -4.02 5.10 2.62
CA HIS A 54 -5.43 4.76 2.35
C HIS A 54 -6.35 5.31 3.44
N GLY A 55 -5.95 5.19 4.71
CA GLY A 55 -6.70 5.75 5.84
C GLY A 55 -6.89 7.26 5.72
N ILE A 56 -5.85 8.01 5.36
CA ILE A 56 -5.92 9.45 5.14
C ILE A 56 -6.90 9.78 4.01
N GLN A 57 -6.80 9.09 2.87
CA GLN A 57 -7.72 9.26 1.75
C GLN A 57 -9.18 9.07 2.19
N HIS A 58 -9.46 8.06 3.00
CA HIS A 58 -10.80 7.80 3.51
C HIS A 58 -11.26 8.85 4.52
N MET A 59 -10.42 9.21 5.49
CA MET A 59 -10.80 10.10 6.60
C MET A 59 -10.91 11.58 6.20
N LEU A 60 -10.10 12.03 5.23
CA LEU A 60 -10.05 13.44 4.82
C LEU A 60 -10.98 13.76 3.64
N THR A 61 -11.75 12.80 3.14
CA THR A 61 -12.70 13.04 2.06
C THR A 61 -13.69 14.15 2.42
N GLN A 62 -14.04 14.98 1.46
CA GLN A 62 -15.10 15.99 1.58
C GLN A 62 -16.35 15.61 0.78
N VAL A 63 -16.36 14.43 0.19
CA VAL A 63 -17.50 13.90 -0.57
C VAL A 63 -18.54 13.36 0.42
N ASP A 64 -19.75 13.88 0.36
CA ASP A 64 -20.86 13.55 1.28
C ASP A 64 -21.75 12.38 0.79
N TYR A 65 -21.38 11.73 -0.32
CA TYR A 65 -22.05 10.56 -0.88
C TYR A 65 -21.28 9.30 -0.52
N SER A 66 -21.80 8.46 0.36
CA SER A 66 -21.09 7.34 0.95
C SER A 66 -20.52 6.36 -0.08
N GLY A 67 -21.19 6.14 -1.20
CA GLY A 67 -20.71 5.26 -2.29
C GLY A 67 -19.56 5.83 -3.11
N ALA A 68 -19.22 7.12 -2.96
CA ALA A 68 -18.10 7.80 -3.65
C ALA A 68 -17.17 8.52 -2.66
N ALA A 69 -17.38 8.32 -1.36
CA ALA A 69 -16.61 8.97 -0.31
C ALA A 69 -15.35 8.15 0.05
N GLY A 70 -14.26 8.85 0.29
CA GLY A 70 -13.01 8.24 0.74
C GLY A 70 -12.38 7.33 -0.31
N ILE A 71 -12.26 6.05 0.00
CA ILE A 71 -11.67 5.05 -0.90
C ILE A 71 -12.71 4.41 -1.84
N ASN A 72 -14.02 4.65 -1.61
CA ASN A 72 -15.06 3.99 -2.39
C ASN A 72 -15.12 4.53 -3.82
N ASN A 73 -15.17 3.62 -4.80
CA ASN A 73 -15.20 3.92 -6.22
C ASN A 73 -14.04 4.79 -6.75
N VAL A 74 -12.90 4.80 -6.05
CA VAL A 74 -11.64 5.30 -6.62
C VAL A 74 -11.22 4.35 -7.73
N GLU A 75 -10.81 4.89 -8.86
CA GLU A 75 -10.34 4.13 -10.01
C GLU A 75 -9.10 3.30 -9.63
N TRP A 76 -9.00 2.07 -10.16
CA TRP A 76 -7.95 1.12 -9.78
C TRP A 76 -6.53 1.62 -10.08
N ASP A 77 -6.36 2.45 -11.09
CA ASP A 77 -5.08 3.06 -11.45
C ASP A 77 -4.70 4.26 -10.56
N ALA A 78 -5.63 4.76 -9.74
CA ALA A 78 -5.43 5.88 -8.83
C ALA A 78 -5.49 5.50 -7.34
N VAL A 79 -6.02 4.33 -6.99
CA VAL A 79 -6.30 3.93 -5.61
C VAL A 79 -5.04 3.87 -4.73
N GLU A 80 -3.89 3.53 -5.31
CA GLU A 80 -2.61 3.42 -4.60
C GLU A 80 -1.82 4.74 -4.53
N LEU A 81 -2.33 5.83 -5.08
CA LEU A 81 -1.60 7.10 -5.12
C LEU A 81 -1.33 7.67 -3.73
N PRO A 82 -2.31 7.75 -2.81
CA PRO A 82 -2.06 8.24 -1.45
C PRO A 82 -1.21 7.27 -0.62
N SER A 83 -1.41 5.97 -0.76
CA SER A 83 -0.69 4.95 -0.01
C SER A 83 0.80 4.91 -0.41
N GLN A 84 1.11 4.83 -1.68
CA GLN A 84 2.48 4.86 -2.19
C GLN A 84 3.18 6.21 -1.94
N PHE A 85 2.43 7.31 -1.93
CA PHE A 85 2.98 8.61 -1.54
C PHE A 85 3.49 8.60 -0.10
N MET A 86 2.74 8.02 0.82
CA MET A 86 3.11 7.96 2.23
C MET A 86 4.35 7.10 2.51
N GLU A 87 4.64 6.09 1.70
CA GLU A 87 5.86 5.29 1.81
C GLU A 87 7.15 6.13 1.72
N ASN A 88 7.13 7.28 1.01
CA ASN A 88 8.30 8.15 0.89
C ASN A 88 8.78 8.69 2.23
N TRP A 89 7.87 8.87 3.21
CA TRP A 89 8.21 9.36 4.53
C TRP A 89 9.06 8.37 5.34
N CYS A 90 9.03 7.08 5.00
CA CYS A 90 9.90 6.08 5.60
C CYS A 90 11.38 6.29 5.25
N TYR A 91 11.67 6.97 4.13
CA TYR A 91 13.02 7.31 3.70
C TYR A 91 13.42 8.75 4.04
N ASP A 92 12.49 9.56 4.55
CA ASP A 92 12.80 10.90 5.03
C ASP A 92 13.61 10.83 6.34
N ARG A 93 14.81 11.43 6.34
CA ARG A 93 15.74 11.29 7.45
C ARG A 93 15.16 11.76 8.79
N PRO A 94 14.60 12.99 8.91
CA PRO A 94 13.97 13.43 10.15
C PRO A 94 12.88 12.50 10.64
N THR A 95 12.01 12.03 9.75
CA THR A 95 10.92 11.12 10.09
C THR A 95 11.44 9.79 10.61
N LEU A 96 12.34 9.15 9.87
CA LEU A 96 12.87 7.85 10.27
C LEU A 96 13.63 7.91 11.59
N PHE A 97 14.48 8.92 11.81
CA PHE A 97 15.26 9.06 13.04
C PHE A 97 14.42 9.39 14.27
N ASN A 98 13.23 9.97 14.08
CA ASN A 98 12.29 10.16 15.18
C ASN A 98 11.53 8.87 15.54
N LEU A 99 11.28 8.00 14.58
CA LEU A 99 10.55 6.74 14.77
C LEU A 99 11.46 5.58 15.19
N ALA A 100 12.59 5.40 14.48
CA ALA A 100 13.48 4.26 14.68
C ALA A 100 14.39 4.49 15.90
N LYS A 101 13.94 3.99 17.05
CA LYS A 101 14.67 4.03 18.30
C LYS A 101 14.84 2.64 18.87
N HIS A 102 15.99 2.39 19.48
CA HIS A 102 16.25 1.13 20.17
C HIS A 102 15.26 0.97 21.34
N TYR A 103 14.57 -0.15 21.38
CA TYR A 103 13.44 -0.35 22.30
C TYR A 103 13.81 -0.34 23.79
N GLU A 104 15.07 -0.68 24.12
CA GLU A 104 15.59 -0.65 25.51
C GLU A 104 16.30 0.67 25.82
N THR A 105 17.20 1.15 24.91
CA THR A 105 18.07 2.28 25.23
C THR A 105 17.51 3.63 24.78
N GLY A 106 16.54 3.63 23.85
CA GLY A 106 15.99 4.84 23.24
C GLY A 106 16.94 5.54 22.25
N GLU A 107 18.11 4.94 21.97
CA GLU A 107 19.05 5.48 20.99
C GLU A 107 18.43 5.46 19.59
N THR A 108 18.69 6.52 18.84
CA THR A 108 18.25 6.64 17.45
C THR A 108 19.02 5.71 16.52
N LEU A 109 18.40 5.36 15.39
CA LEU A 109 19.04 4.58 14.34
C LEU A 109 20.40 5.17 13.97
N PRO A 110 21.50 4.38 13.99
CA PRO A 110 22.81 4.85 13.54
C PRO A 110 22.84 5.25 12.07
N GLU A 111 23.52 6.34 11.74
CA GLU A 111 23.59 6.91 10.37
C GLU A 111 24.00 5.87 9.32
N HIS A 112 24.94 4.97 9.63
CA HIS A 112 25.40 3.97 8.67
C HIS A 112 24.31 2.94 8.28
N TYR A 113 23.31 2.67 9.14
CA TYR A 113 22.15 1.85 8.77
C TYR A 113 21.18 2.62 7.89
N TYR A 114 20.97 3.90 8.14
CA TYR A 114 20.18 4.75 7.25
C TYR A 114 20.77 4.79 5.84
N GLN A 115 22.09 4.96 5.72
CA GLN A 115 22.76 4.94 4.42
C GLN A 115 22.62 3.57 3.70
N LYS A 116 22.64 2.47 4.43
CA LYS A 116 22.37 1.13 3.88
C LYS A 116 20.93 1.00 3.39
N LEU A 117 19.95 1.52 4.10
CA LEU A 117 18.54 1.54 3.67
C LEU A 117 18.37 2.32 2.38
N LEU A 118 18.98 3.50 2.27
CA LEU A 118 18.94 4.29 1.03
C LEU A 118 19.59 3.56 -0.15
N ALA A 119 20.73 2.91 0.07
CA ALA A 119 21.41 2.12 -0.96
C ALA A 119 20.58 0.90 -1.40
N ALA A 120 19.89 0.24 -0.46
CA ALA A 120 19.05 -0.92 -0.74
C ALA A 120 17.76 -0.56 -1.51
N ARG A 121 17.29 0.68 -1.42
CA ARG A 121 16.01 1.13 -2.04
C ARG A 121 15.91 0.78 -3.53
N ASN A 122 16.99 0.91 -4.26
CA ASN A 122 17.03 0.66 -5.70
C ASN A 122 17.63 -0.70 -6.07
N TYR A 123 17.99 -1.52 -5.06
CA TYR A 123 18.58 -2.83 -5.31
C TYR A 123 17.56 -3.73 -6.03
N MET A 124 17.96 -4.26 -7.18
CA MET A 124 17.14 -5.11 -8.05
C MET A 124 15.76 -4.51 -8.44
N SER A 125 15.57 -3.19 -8.35
CA SER A 125 14.31 -2.53 -8.73
C SER A 125 13.93 -2.79 -10.20
N GLY A 126 14.92 -2.87 -11.12
CA GLY A 126 14.70 -3.24 -12.51
C GLY A 126 14.11 -4.64 -12.67
N SER A 127 14.64 -5.63 -11.94
CA SER A 127 14.10 -7.00 -11.95
C SER A 127 12.69 -7.07 -11.39
N GLY A 128 12.42 -6.29 -10.31
CA GLY A 128 11.07 -6.13 -9.76
C GLY A 128 10.09 -5.56 -10.80
N MET A 129 10.51 -4.52 -11.51
CA MET A 129 9.70 -3.89 -12.57
C MET A 129 9.43 -4.87 -13.73
N LEU A 130 10.45 -5.60 -14.20
CA LEU A 130 10.27 -6.61 -15.26
C LEU A 130 9.26 -7.69 -14.83
N ARG A 131 9.31 -8.12 -13.57
CA ARG A 131 8.29 -9.05 -13.05
C ARG A 131 6.89 -8.47 -13.13
N GLN A 132 6.68 -7.21 -12.75
CA GLN A 132 5.37 -6.56 -12.85
C GLN A 132 4.91 -6.43 -14.30
N ILE A 133 5.80 -6.03 -15.21
CA ILE A 133 5.52 -5.95 -16.64
C ILE A 133 5.10 -7.33 -17.18
N ASN A 134 5.80 -8.39 -16.82
CA ASN A 134 5.47 -9.75 -17.27
C ASN A 134 4.06 -10.16 -16.81
N LEU A 135 3.70 -9.90 -15.56
CA LEU A 135 2.36 -10.19 -15.03
C LEU A 135 1.28 -9.38 -15.75
N SER A 136 1.51 -8.08 -15.93
CA SER A 136 0.56 -7.18 -16.61
C SER A 136 0.39 -7.54 -18.08
N LEU A 137 1.46 -7.92 -18.79
CA LEU A 137 1.37 -8.39 -20.17
C LEU A 137 0.58 -9.69 -20.27
N LEU A 138 0.76 -10.62 -19.32
CA LEU A 138 -0.01 -11.86 -19.31
C LEU A 138 -1.50 -11.56 -19.11
N ASP A 139 -1.82 -10.72 -18.14
CA ASP A 139 -3.20 -10.31 -17.86
C ASP A 139 -3.84 -9.66 -19.10
N LEU A 140 -3.14 -8.72 -19.72
CA LEU A 140 -3.60 -8.04 -20.92
C LEU A 140 -3.81 -9.00 -22.12
N GLU A 141 -2.88 -9.94 -22.35
CA GLU A 141 -3.03 -10.96 -23.39
C GLU A 141 -4.26 -11.85 -23.15
N LEU A 142 -4.49 -12.26 -21.90
CA LEU A 142 -5.62 -13.11 -21.54
C LEU A 142 -6.97 -12.41 -21.70
N HIS A 143 -7.03 -11.11 -21.41
CA HIS A 143 -8.29 -10.35 -21.48
C HIS A 143 -8.55 -9.68 -22.84
N HIS A 144 -7.51 -9.51 -23.66
CA HIS A 144 -7.63 -8.82 -24.94
C HIS A 144 -7.56 -9.75 -26.16
N ARG A 145 -6.66 -10.75 -26.15
CA ARG A 145 -6.35 -11.55 -27.37
C ARG A 145 -6.63 -13.04 -27.21
N TYR A 146 -6.60 -13.57 -25.99
CA TYR A 146 -6.77 -15.00 -25.78
C TYR A 146 -8.15 -15.49 -26.26
N GLN A 147 -8.13 -16.61 -26.98
CA GLN A 147 -9.33 -17.31 -27.38
C GLN A 147 -9.37 -18.69 -26.75
N PRO A 148 -10.37 -19.02 -25.90
CA PRO A 148 -10.43 -20.27 -25.14
C PRO A 148 -10.33 -21.56 -25.99
N ASN A 149 -10.74 -21.50 -27.26
CA ASN A 149 -10.68 -22.63 -28.20
C ASN A 149 -9.63 -22.41 -29.32
N GLY A 150 -8.71 -21.47 -29.11
CA GLY A 150 -7.62 -21.16 -30.05
C GLY A 150 -6.48 -22.18 -30.00
N SER A 151 -5.49 -21.99 -30.87
CA SER A 151 -4.33 -22.85 -30.97
C SER A 151 -3.28 -22.62 -29.89
N GLU A 152 -3.30 -21.50 -29.19
CA GLU A 152 -2.32 -21.13 -28.14
C GLU A 152 -2.91 -21.35 -26.74
N THR A 153 -2.23 -22.14 -25.92
CA THR A 153 -2.62 -22.35 -24.52
C THR A 153 -2.11 -21.21 -23.64
N ILE A 154 -2.70 -21.04 -22.43
CA ILE A 154 -2.20 -20.09 -21.43
C ILE A 154 -0.72 -20.33 -21.10
N ALA A 155 -0.29 -21.60 -21.08
CA ALA A 155 1.10 -21.97 -20.84
C ALA A 155 2.03 -21.51 -21.98
N ASP A 156 1.55 -21.53 -23.23
CA ASP A 156 2.30 -21.06 -24.38
C ASP A 156 2.44 -19.53 -24.37
N ILE A 157 1.36 -18.82 -24.03
CA ILE A 157 1.38 -17.36 -23.84
C ILE A 157 2.42 -16.99 -22.76
N ARG A 158 2.39 -17.64 -21.60
CA ARG A 158 3.39 -17.39 -20.52
C ARG A 158 4.82 -17.62 -21.01
N LYS A 159 5.09 -18.70 -21.74
CA LYS A 159 6.42 -19.00 -22.28
C LYS A 159 6.85 -17.95 -23.32
N ARG A 160 5.92 -17.47 -24.14
CA ARG A 160 6.21 -16.44 -25.15
C ARG A 160 6.57 -15.12 -24.48
N LEU A 161 5.78 -14.68 -23.51
CA LEU A 161 6.01 -13.43 -22.80
C LEU A 161 7.30 -13.46 -21.97
N ALA A 162 7.60 -14.57 -21.32
CA ALA A 162 8.84 -14.72 -20.54
C ALA A 162 10.14 -14.64 -21.39
N LYS A 163 10.05 -14.65 -22.71
CA LYS A 163 11.20 -14.43 -23.60
C LYS A 163 11.39 -12.97 -23.97
N THR A 164 10.39 -12.12 -23.71
CA THR A 164 10.39 -10.70 -24.06
C THR A 164 10.61 -9.78 -22.86
N THR A 165 10.47 -10.32 -21.66
CA THR A 165 10.72 -9.67 -20.37
C THR A 165 11.79 -10.40 -19.59
#